data_4b455f5ed83af70b76de2022fb9866b3
#
_entry.id   4b455f5ed83af70b76de2022fb9866b3
#
_cell.length_a   1.000
_cell.length_b   1.000
_cell.length_c   1.000
_cell.angle_alpha   90.00
_cell.angle_beta   90.00
_cell.angle_gamma   90.00
#
_symmetry.space_group_name_H-M   'P 1'
#
loop_
_entity.id
_entity.type
_entity.pdbx_description
1 polymer ?
#
loop_
_entity_poly.entity_id
_entity_poly.type
_entity_poly.pdbx_seq_one_letter_code
_entity_poly.pdbx_strand_id
1 'polypeptide(L)'
;TSRNLQRWGMNYGILDGTGTRLTLLNNWEATGFNFDEKKLTEILDETKKLGVDLFLLDDGWFANKYPRNNDRAGLGDWQENKAKLPDGLGYLVKEADARGVKFGIWIEPEMVNPKSELYETHPDWILKLPNRPENYFRNQLVLDLTNPEVQKFVYNVVDGMLTANPGIAFIKWDCNRMMTNTYSPWLKEKQSHVYIDYVNSLYGVLERLRQKYPE
;
A
#
# COMPACT_ATOMS: atom_id res chain seq x y z
N THR A 1 -30.76 -11.71 7.60
CA THR A 1 -29.78 -10.59 7.62
C THR A 1 -28.56 -10.92 6.78
N SER A 2 -27.87 -12.07 6.98
CA SER A 2 -26.70 -12.48 6.20
C SER A 2 -26.98 -12.56 4.70
N ARG A 3 -28.14 -13.11 4.30
CA ARG A 3 -28.56 -13.15 2.89
C ARG A 3 -28.69 -11.75 2.25
N ASN A 4 -29.12 -10.74 3.02
CA ASN A 4 -29.25 -9.39 2.50
C ASN A 4 -27.87 -8.75 2.29
N LEU A 5 -26.91 -8.99 3.18
CA LEU A 5 -25.52 -8.55 3.01
C LEU A 5 -24.86 -9.25 1.81
N GLN A 6 -25.09 -10.56 1.65
CA GLN A 6 -24.59 -11.31 0.50
C GLN A 6 -25.19 -10.77 -0.82
N ARG A 7 -26.50 -10.51 -0.87
CA ARG A 7 -27.15 -9.90 -2.05
C ARG A 7 -26.63 -8.50 -2.32
N TRP A 8 -26.43 -7.71 -1.28
CA TRP A 8 -25.82 -6.38 -1.42
C TRP A 8 -24.41 -6.51 -2.00
N GLY A 9 -23.56 -7.38 -1.46
CA GLY A 9 -22.23 -7.63 -1.96
C GLY A 9 -22.20 -8.15 -3.40
N MET A 10 -23.21 -8.92 -3.83
CA MET A 10 -23.36 -9.36 -5.22
C MET A 10 -23.77 -8.21 -6.15
N ASN A 11 -24.54 -7.25 -5.69
CA ASN A 11 -25.06 -6.17 -6.52
C ASN A 11 -24.09 -4.97 -6.59
N TYR A 12 -23.31 -4.74 -5.55
CA TYR A 12 -22.46 -3.55 -5.39
C TYR A 12 -20.96 -3.88 -5.19
N GLY A 13 -20.61 -5.14 -5.31
CA GLY A 13 -19.20 -5.57 -5.21
C GLY A 13 -18.41 -5.30 -6.50
N ILE A 14 -17.14 -5.69 -6.49
CA ILE A 14 -16.24 -5.56 -7.63
C ILE A 14 -16.88 -6.16 -8.90
N LEU A 15 -16.76 -5.46 -10.02
CA LEU A 15 -17.34 -5.83 -11.32
C LEU A 15 -18.86 -6.11 -11.20
N ASP A 16 -19.56 -5.20 -10.55
CA ASP A 16 -21.02 -5.30 -10.30
C ASP A 16 -21.44 -6.62 -9.60
N GLY A 17 -20.57 -7.12 -8.75
CA GLY A 17 -20.79 -8.35 -7.99
C GLY A 17 -20.69 -9.65 -8.80
N THR A 18 -20.39 -9.57 -10.10
CA THR A 18 -20.27 -10.74 -10.99
C THR A 18 -18.84 -11.16 -11.27
N GLY A 19 -17.86 -10.35 -10.84
CA GLY A 19 -16.45 -10.63 -11.05
C GLY A 19 -15.99 -11.96 -10.39
N THR A 20 -15.11 -12.66 -11.08
CA THR A 20 -14.46 -13.87 -10.54
C THR A 20 -13.62 -13.48 -9.32
N ARG A 21 -13.84 -14.17 -8.21
CA ARG A 21 -13.00 -14.06 -7.02
C ARG A 21 -11.79 -14.96 -7.20
N LEU A 22 -10.62 -14.33 -7.32
CA LEU A 22 -9.37 -15.03 -7.53
C LEU A 22 -8.91 -15.69 -6.22
N THR A 23 -8.30 -16.86 -6.35
CA THR A 23 -7.49 -17.43 -5.26
C THR A 23 -6.19 -16.67 -5.16
N LEU A 24 -5.69 -16.44 -3.94
CA LEU A 24 -4.53 -15.60 -3.70
C LEU A 24 -3.51 -16.30 -2.82
N LEU A 25 -2.23 -16.27 -3.22
CA LEU A 25 -1.09 -16.62 -2.41
C LEU A 25 -0.30 -15.37 -2.04
N ASN A 26 -0.17 -15.10 -0.74
CA ASN A 26 0.61 -14.01 -0.19
C ASN A 26 1.92 -14.58 0.38
N ASN A 27 3.06 -13.95 0.09
CA ASN A 27 4.36 -14.44 0.57
C ASN A 27 4.64 -14.15 2.04
N TRP A 28 3.86 -13.29 2.73
CA TRP A 28 4.19 -12.79 4.06
C TRP A 28 4.48 -13.87 5.09
N GLU A 29 3.58 -14.84 5.21
CA GLU A 29 3.75 -15.92 6.21
C GLU A 29 4.94 -16.85 5.89
N ALA A 30 5.33 -16.94 4.62
CA ALA A 30 6.45 -17.78 4.20
C ALA A 30 7.81 -17.06 4.33
N THR A 31 7.86 -15.76 4.15
CA THR A 31 9.15 -15.04 4.03
C THR A 31 9.30 -13.87 4.99
N GLY A 32 8.21 -13.23 5.43
CA GLY A 32 8.26 -11.91 6.06
C GLY A 32 9.07 -10.95 5.19
N PHE A 33 10.01 -10.24 5.79
CA PHE A 33 10.94 -9.34 5.09
C PHE A 33 12.11 -10.03 4.40
N ASN A 34 12.29 -11.36 4.60
CA ASN A 34 13.47 -12.09 4.13
C ASN A 34 13.20 -12.76 2.78
N PHE A 35 13.26 -11.98 1.73
CA PHE A 35 13.15 -12.43 0.35
C PHE A 35 14.07 -11.63 -0.57
N ASP A 36 14.35 -12.22 -1.70
CA ASP A 36 14.98 -11.64 -2.87
C ASP A 36 14.21 -12.04 -4.13
N GLU A 37 14.62 -11.53 -5.27
CA GLU A 37 13.99 -11.78 -6.57
C GLU A 37 13.97 -13.27 -6.94
N LYS A 38 15.07 -13.99 -6.64
CA LYS A 38 15.16 -15.44 -6.89
C LYS A 38 14.12 -16.21 -6.07
N LYS A 39 14.04 -15.94 -4.78
CA LYS A 39 13.08 -16.60 -3.89
C LYS A 39 11.64 -16.32 -4.28
N LEU A 40 11.34 -15.09 -4.71
CA LEU A 40 10.01 -14.74 -5.21
C LEU A 40 9.65 -15.49 -6.50
N THR A 41 10.62 -15.65 -7.41
CA THR A 41 10.43 -16.44 -8.64
C THR A 41 10.17 -17.92 -8.33
N GLU A 42 10.88 -18.49 -7.35
CA GLU A 42 10.62 -19.86 -6.88
C GLU A 42 9.20 -19.99 -6.29
N ILE A 43 8.73 -18.99 -5.55
CA ILE A 43 7.34 -18.98 -5.01
C ILE A 43 6.31 -18.84 -6.16
N LEU A 44 6.60 -18.08 -7.20
CA LEU A 44 5.74 -17.99 -8.38
C LEU A 44 5.60 -19.35 -9.10
N ASP A 45 6.68 -20.16 -9.16
CA ASP A 45 6.61 -21.52 -9.69
C ASP A 45 5.66 -22.41 -8.87
N GLU A 46 5.75 -22.33 -7.54
CA GLU A 46 4.84 -23.07 -6.66
C GLU A 46 3.40 -22.54 -6.73
N THR A 47 3.21 -21.23 -6.86
CA THR A 47 1.89 -20.61 -7.05
C THR A 47 1.19 -21.18 -8.29
N LYS A 48 1.92 -21.29 -9.41
CA LYS A 48 1.41 -21.92 -10.63
C LYS A 48 1.08 -23.41 -10.43
N LYS A 49 1.97 -24.19 -9.82
CA LYS A 49 1.75 -25.62 -9.56
C LYS A 49 0.50 -25.88 -8.70
N LEU A 50 0.22 -25.00 -7.74
CA LEU A 50 -0.96 -25.05 -6.89
C LEU A 50 -2.24 -24.61 -7.61
N GLY A 51 -2.15 -24.03 -8.81
CA GLY A 51 -3.31 -23.51 -9.53
C GLY A 51 -3.91 -22.24 -8.90
N VAL A 52 -3.09 -21.46 -8.20
CA VAL A 52 -3.52 -20.19 -7.60
C VAL A 52 -3.49 -19.09 -8.64
N ASP A 53 -4.52 -18.25 -8.67
CA ASP A 53 -4.74 -17.24 -9.72
C ASP A 53 -3.87 -15.99 -9.57
N LEU A 54 -3.56 -15.62 -8.32
CA LEU A 54 -2.92 -14.33 -7.98
C LEU A 54 -1.81 -14.54 -6.93
N PHE A 55 -0.61 -14.08 -7.23
CA PHE A 55 0.47 -13.92 -6.27
C PHE A 55 0.50 -12.48 -5.76
N LEU A 56 0.55 -12.29 -4.44
CA LEU A 56 0.66 -10.99 -3.79
C LEU A 56 2.02 -10.84 -3.12
N LEU A 57 2.83 -9.92 -3.63
CA LEU A 57 4.06 -9.46 -2.97
C LEU A 57 3.71 -8.53 -1.80
N ASP A 58 3.94 -8.99 -0.58
CA ASP A 58 3.65 -8.25 0.64
C ASP A 58 4.77 -7.27 1.04
N ASP A 59 4.74 -6.74 2.26
CA ASP A 59 5.67 -5.72 2.79
C ASP A 59 7.16 -6.10 2.62
N GLY A 60 8.01 -5.11 2.35
CA GLY A 60 9.46 -5.28 2.34
C GLY A 60 10.16 -5.12 0.99
N TRP A 61 9.44 -4.83 -0.09
CA TRP A 61 10.00 -4.71 -1.45
C TRP A 61 10.64 -3.34 -1.76
N PHE A 62 10.54 -2.36 -0.89
CA PHE A 62 10.86 -0.95 -1.14
C PHE A 62 11.95 -0.40 -0.22
N ALA A 63 12.32 0.87 -0.45
CA ALA A 63 13.30 1.69 0.25
C ALA A 63 14.76 1.26 0.05
N ASN A 64 15.63 2.21 -0.28
CA ASN A 64 17.05 1.99 -0.54
C ASN A 64 17.94 2.55 0.56
N LYS A 65 17.77 3.82 0.95
CA LYS A 65 18.56 4.45 2.02
C LYS A 65 18.30 3.80 3.38
N TYR A 66 17.04 3.53 3.66
CA TYR A 66 16.57 2.86 4.87
C TYR A 66 15.79 1.61 4.51
N PRO A 67 16.45 0.51 4.09
CA PRO A 67 15.78 -0.67 3.53
C PRO A 67 14.71 -1.23 4.44
N ARG A 68 13.56 -1.56 3.85
CA ARG A 68 12.43 -2.18 4.54
C ARG A 68 12.71 -3.64 4.88
N ASN A 69 13.68 -3.87 5.78
CA ASN A 69 14.06 -5.20 6.27
C ASN A 69 13.39 -5.55 7.61
N ASN A 70 12.61 -4.66 8.16
CA ASN A 70 11.81 -4.79 9.37
C ASN A 70 10.80 -3.62 9.42
N ASP A 71 9.94 -3.60 10.43
CA ASP A 71 8.88 -2.60 10.60
C ASP A 71 9.34 -1.23 11.14
N ARG A 72 10.66 -1.03 11.37
CA ARG A 72 11.22 0.18 11.99
C ARG A 72 11.76 1.20 11.01
N ALA A 73 11.82 0.87 9.73
CA ALA A 73 12.43 1.73 8.72
C ALA A 73 11.75 1.58 7.35
N GLY A 74 11.94 2.58 6.50
CA GLY A 74 11.64 2.54 5.07
C GLY A 74 10.20 2.86 4.69
N LEU A 75 9.24 2.76 5.61
CA LEU A 75 7.85 3.07 5.27
C LEU A 75 7.70 4.57 4.94
N GLY A 76 7.19 4.85 3.76
CA GLY A 76 7.16 6.18 3.13
C GLY A 76 8.04 6.28 1.88
N ASP A 77 9.07 5.46 1.77
CA ASP A 77 10.05 5.46 0.67
C ASP A 77 9.71 4.36 -0.35
N TRP A 78 8.82 4.65 -1.28
CA TRP A 78 8.19 3.66 -2.16
C TRP A 78 9.02 3.32 -3.42
N GLN A 79 10.34 3.58 -3.39
CA GLN A 79 11.24 3.13 -4.45
C GLN A 79 11.59 1.65 -4.27
N GLU A 80 11.59 0.88 -5.35
CA GLU A 80 12.01 -0.52 -5.35
C GLU A 80 13.37 -0.70 -4.69
N ASN A 81 13.48 -1.66 -3.77
CA ASN A 81 14.75 -1.99 -3.12
C ASN A 81 15.65 -2.73 -4.10
N LYS A 82 16.69 -2.06 -4.59
CA LYS A 82 17.59 -2.59 -5.63
C LYS A 82 18.46 -3.75 -5.17
N ALA A 83 18.65 -3.93 -3.87
CA ALA A 83 19.38 -5.09 -3.33
C ALA A 83 18.54 -6.37 -3.33
N LYS A 84 17.21 -6.24 -3.10
CA LYS A 84 16.27 -7.37 -3.11
C LYS A 84 15.75 -7.67 -4.52
N LEU A 85 15.49 -6.62 -5.28
CA LEU A 85 14.87 -6.66 -6.60
C LEU A 85 15.77 -5.92 -7.61
N PRO A 86 16.90 -6.50 -8.00
CA PRO A 86 17.84 -5.87 -8.94
C PRO A 86 17.20 -5.55 -10.29
N ASP A 87 16.33 -6.43 -10.79
CA ASP A 87 15.62 -6.26 -12.06
C ASP A 87 14.24 -5.55 -11.92
N GLY A 88 13.84 -5.27 -10.66
CA GLY A 88 12.68 -4.48 -10.29
C GLY A 88 11.35 -5.23 -10.34
N LEU A 89 10.27 -4.50 -10.01
CA LEU A 89 8.90 -5.06 -10.01
C LEU A 89 8.46 -5.52 -11.40
N GLY A 90 8.87 -4.80 -12.43
CA GLY A 90 8.51 -5.14 -13.82
C GLY A 90 9.00 -6.51 -14.26
N TYR A 91 10.13 -6.98 -13.73
CA TYR A 91 10.61 -8.35 -13.93
C TYR A 91 9.66 -9.36 -13.29
N LEU A 92 9.31 -9.17 -12.01
CA LEU A 92 8.40 -10.08 -11.29
C LEU A 92 7.01 -10.13 -11.90
N VAL A 93 6.50 -9.00 -12.40
CA VAL A 93 5.23 -8.94 -13.14
C VAL A 93 5.29 -9.81 -14.39
N LYS A 94 6.37 -9.73 -15.18
CA LYS A 94 6.57 -10.56 -16.38
C LYS A 94 6.72 -12.04 -16.02
N GLU A 95 7.45 -12.35 -14.95
CA GLU A 95 7.62 -13.73 -14.47
C GLU A 95 6.30 -14.36 -14.02
N ALA A 96 5.44 -13.57 -13.37
CA ALA A 96 4.10 -14.01 -13.00
C ALA A 96 3.23 -14.24 -14.26
N ASP A 97 3.21 -13.30 -15.19
CA ASP A 97 2.44 -13.39 -16.45
C ASP A 97 2.86 -14.60 -17.29
N ALA A 98 4.17 -14.85 -17.44
CA ALA A 98 4.71 -16.03 -18.12
C ALA A 98 4.23 -17.37 -17.53
N ARG A 99 3.83 -17.38 -16.28
CA ARG A 99 3.26 -18.53 -15.56
C ARG A 99 1.73 -18.57 -15.61
N GLY A 100 1.09 -17.55 -16.18
CA GLY A 100 -0.37 -17.39 -16.15
C GLY A 100 -0.90 -17.04 -14.76
N VAL A 101 -0.07 -16.45 -13.91
CA VAL A 101 -0.41 -15.96 -12.55
C VAL A 101 -0.49 -14.46 -12.58
N LYS A 102 -1.56 -13.88 -12.04
CA LYS A 102 -1.66 -12.43 -11.85
C LYS A 102 -0.73 -11.96 -10.74
N PHE A 103 -0.25 -10.72 -10.85
CA PHE A 103 0.63 -10.13 -9.85
C PHE A 103 -0.10 -9.04 -9.06
N GLY A 104 -0.02 -9.12 -7.73
CA GLY A 104 -0.51 -8.11 -6.81
C GLY A 104 0.61 -7.57 -5.92
N ILE A 105 0.39 -6.40 -5.35
CA ILE A 105 1.38 -5.72 -4.51
C ILE A 105 0.75 -5.10 -3.26
N TRP A 106 1.48 -5.15 -2.16
CA TRP A 106 1.13 -4.52 -0.89
C TRP A 106 1.68 -3.09 -0.82
N ILE A 107 0.87 -2.18 -0.28
CA ILE A 107 1.26 -0.81 0.07
C ILE A 107 0.60 -0.38 1.38
N GLU A 108 1.22 0.56 2.09
CA GLU A 108 0.67 1.23 3.28
C GLU A 108 0.99 2.75 3.19
N PRO A 109 0.45 3.47 2.20
CA PRO A 109 0.95 4.80 1.83
C PRO A 109 0.44 5.93 2.74
N GLU A 110 -0.44 5.63 3.69
CA GLU A 110 -0.90 6.57 4.72
C GLU A 110 0.06 6.67 5.92
N MET A 111 1.05 5.78 5.98
CA MET A 111 1.95 5.65 7.12
C MET A 111 3.39 5.96 6.74
N VAL A 112 4.17 6.40 7.74
CA VAL A 112 5.59 6.72 7.56
C VAL A 112 6.39 6.28 8.79
N ASN A 113 7.60 5.75 8.56
CA ASN A 113 8.56 5.56 9.65
C ASN A 113 9.37 6.83 9.88
N PRO A 114 9.74 7.15 11.12
CA PRO A 114 10.73 8.20 11.38
C PRO A 114 12.07 7.96 10.66
N LYS A 115 12.42 6.69 10.46
CA LYS A 115 13.60 6.30 9.69
C LYS A 115 13.19 6.05 8.24
N SER A 116 12.95 7.15 7.51
CA SER A 116 12.64 7.20 6.07
C SER A 116 13.13 8.53 5.47
N GLU A 117 13.39 8.55 4.18
CA GLU A 117 13.71 9.77 3.44
C GLU A 117 12.52 10.72 3.39
N LEU A 118 11.30 10.18 3.32
CA LEU A 118 10.07 10.96 3.39
C LEU A 118 9.99 11.76 4.69
N TYR A 119 10.22 11.13 5.83
CA TYR A 119 10.16 11.84 7.10
C TYR A 119 11.30 12.84 7.29
N GLU A 120 12.50 12.56 6.78
CA GLU A 120 13.61 13.52 6.79
C GLU A 120 13.29 14.79 6.02
N THR A 121 12.58 14.67 4.89
CA THR A 121 12.25 15.80 4.00
C THR A 121 10.97 16.51 4.39
N HIS A 122 10.01 15.78 4.95
CA HIS A 122 8.67 16.27 5.29
C HIS A 122 8.20 15.86 6.69
N PRO A 123 8.93 16.26 7.77
CA PRO A 123 8.52 15.94 9.14
C PRO A 123 7.25 16.66 9.58
N ASP A 124 6.80 17.62 8.78
CA ASP A 124 5.57 18.39 8.96
C ASP A 124 4.33 17.74 8.32
N TRP A 125 4.50 16.65 7.57
CA TRP A 125 3.39 15.96 6.90
C TRP A 125 2.64 14.96 7.77
N ILE A 126 2.97 14.87 9.04
CA ILE A 126 2.34 13.92 9.97
C ILE A 126 1.24 14.57 10.80
N LEU A 127 0.26 13.78 11.21
CA LEU A 127 -0.66 14.15 12.28
C LEU A 127 0.11 14.19 13.60
N LYS A 128 0.20 15.38 14.23
CA LYS A 128 1.01 15.60 15.42
C LYS A 128 0.44 16.69 16.29
N LEU A 129 0.17 16.39 17.55
CA LEU A 129 -0.23 17.38 18.54
C LEU A 129 0.90 18.39 18.77
N PRO A 130 0.59 19.72 18.76
CA PRO A 130 1.58 20.74 19.05
C PRO A 130 2.10 20.59 20.48
N ASN A 131 3.39 20.84 20.69
CA ASN A 131 4.05 20.79 22.00
C ASN A 131 3.94 19.44 22.71
N ARG A 132 3.72 18.36 21.98
CA ARG A 132 3.71 17.01 22.52
C ARG A 132 4.69 16.12 21.74
N PRO A 133 5.28 15.10 22.41
CA PRO A 133 6.07 14.08 21.73
C PRO A 133 5.23 13.37 20.66
N GLU A 134 5.89 12.88 19.63
CA GLU A 134 5.26 11.97 18.69
C GLU A 134 4.83 10.68 19.38
N ASN A 135 3.70 10.14 18.96
CA ASN A 135 3.19 8.87 19.45
C ASN A 135 3.38 7.80 18.40
N TYR A 136 4.23 6.84 18.69
CA TYR A 136 4.52 5.72 17.80
C TYR A 136 3.64 4.52 18.14
N PHE A 137 3.05 3.94 17.12
CA PHE A 137 2.43 2.63 17.18
C PHE A 137 2.94 1.79 16.02
N ARG A 138 3.44 0.59 16.25
CA ARG A 138 4.17 -0.23 15.27
C ARG A 138 5.34 0.52 14.60
N ASN A 139 6.04 1.37 15.34
CA ASN A 139 7.12 2.22 14.84
C ASN A 139 6.72 3.19 13.71
N GLN A 140 5.43 3.48 13.57
CA GLN A 140 4.86 4.28 12.48
C GLN A 140 4.23 5.57 13.01
N LEU A 141 4.15 6.55 12.11
CA LEU A 141 3.38 7.78 12.22
C LEU A 141 2.34 7.81 11.08
N VAL A 142 1.29 8.60 11.25
CA VAL A 142 0.23 8.78 10.25
C VAL A 142 0.48 10.06 9.48
N LEU A 143 0.48 9.97 8.14
CA LEU A 143 0.53 11.13 7.27
C LEU A 143 -0.79 11.91 7.32
N ASP A 144 -0.71 13.22 7.26
CA ASP A 144 -1.86 14.13 7.29
C ASP A 144 -2.54 14.23 5.92
N LEU A 145 -3.44 13.30 5.61
CA LEU A 145 -4.20 13.34 4.34
C LEU A 145 -5.13 14.56 4.20
N THR A 146 -5.34 15.36 5.24
CA THR A 146 -6.07 16.63 5.08
C THR A 146 -5.24 17.66 4.32
N ASN A 147 -3.90 17.48 4.25
CA ASN A 147 -2.99 18.29 3.46
C ASN A 147 -3.01 17.83 1.98
N PRO A 148 -3.34 18.73 1.03
CA PRO A 148 -3.36 18.40 -0.41
C PRO A 148 -2.02 17.88 -0.97
N GLU A 149 -0.89 18.33 -0.43
CA GLU A 149 0.42 17.84 -0.89
C GLU A 149 0.64 16.37 -0.48
N VAL A 150 0.16 15.98 0.71
CA VAL A 150 0.17 14.58 1.16
C VAL A 150 -0.76 13.72 0.29
N GLN A 151 -1.96 14.22 -0.04
CA GLN A 151 -2.87 13.52 -0.96
C GLN A 151 -2.23 13.31 -2.33
N LYS A 152 -1.55 14.33 -2.84
CA LYS A 152 -0.82 14.25 -4.11
C LYS A 152 0.34 13.26 -4.04
N PHE A 153 1.09 13.25 -2.95
CA PHE A 153 2.14 12.27 -2.72
C PHE A 153 1.59 10.85 -2.75
N VAL A 154 0.55 10.55 -1.95
CA VAL A 154 -0.07 9.23 -1.87
C VAL A 154 -0.63 8.79 -3.23
N TYR A 155 -1.30 9.70 -3.94
CA TYR A 155 -1.75 9.43 -5.30
C TYR A 155 -0.58 9.07 -6.23
N ASN A 156 0.49 9.87 -6.23
CA ASN A 156 1.64 9.69 -7.10
C ASN A 156 2.42 8.41 -6.83
N VAL A 157 2.46 7.93 -5.58
CA VAL A 157 3.06 6.64 -5.23
C VAL A 157 2.38 5.52 -6.01
N VAL A 158 1.05 5.47 -5.95
CA VAL A 158 0.27 4.42 -6.63
C VAL A 158 0.28 4.61 -8.14
N ASP A 159 0.06 5.83 -8.60
CA ASP A 159 0.05 6.18 -10.02
C ASP A 159 1.38 5.87 -10.71
N GLY A 160 2.48 6.24 -10.08
CA GLY A 160 3.82 5.95 -10.59
C GLY A 160 4.12 4.47 -10.66
N MET A 161 3.76 3.73 -9.61
CA MET A 161 3.95 2.28 -9.55
C MET A 161 3.15 1.54 -10.64
N LEU A 162 1.87 1.85 -10.79
CA LEU A 162 1.02 1.23 -11.81
C LEU A 162 1.41 1.65 -13.24
N THR A 163 1.80 2.91 -13.44
CA THR A 163 2.27 3.40 -14.74
C THR A 163 3.55 2.69 -15.17
N ALA A 164 4.49 2.50 -14.23
CA ALA A 164 5.74 1.80 -14.50
C ALA A 164 5.55 0.28 -14.69
N ASN A 165 4.52 -0.30 -14.07
CA ASN A 165 4.27 -1.74 -14.03
C ASN A 165 2.80 -2.06 -14.38
N PRO A 166 2.37 -1.88 -15.63
CA PRO A 166 0.95 -1.99 -16.04
C PRO A 166 0.35 -3.40 -15.87
N GLY A 167 1.16 -4.42 -15.61
CA GLY A 167 0.69 -5.78 -15.32
C GLY A 167 0.36 -6.04 -13.85
N ILE A 168 0.48 -5.05 -12.97
CA ILE A 168 -0.02 -5.18 -11.59
C ILE A 168 -1.55 -5.21 -11.64
N ALA A 169 -2.14 -6.33 -11.23
CA ALA A 169 -3.57 -6.59 -11.31
C ALA A 169 -4.31 -6.41 -9.97
N PHE A 170 -3.59 -6.22 -8.88
CA PHE A 170 -4.19 -6.12 -7.55
C PHE A 170 -3.32 -5.29 -6.61
N ILE A 171 -3.93 -4.44 -5.81
CA ILE A 171 -3.28 -3.69 -4.74
C ILE A 171 -3.91 -4.09 -3.40
N LYS A 172 -3.08 -4.55 -2.47
CA LYS A 172 -3.43 -4.64 -1.05
C LYS A 172 -3.04 -3.32 -0.38
N TRP A 173 -4.02 -2.46 -0.17
CA TRP A 173 -3.83 -1.23 0.60
C TRP A 173 -4.04 -1.53 2.08
N ASP A 174 -2.98 -1.45 2.85
CA ASP A 174 -2.98 -1.77 4.27
C ASP A 174 -3.03 -0.50 5.14
N CYS A 175 -3.43 -0.67 6.41
CA CYS A 175 -3.49 0.40 7.39
C CYS A 175 -3.29 -0.21 8.79
N ASN A 176 -2.04 -0.34 9.23
CA ASN A 176 -1.66 -1.14 10.39
C ASN A 176 -1.56 -0.35 11.71
N ARG A 177 -1.97 0.91 11.73
CA ARG A 177 -2.01 1.66 12.97
C ARG A 177 -3.27 2.51 13.11
N MET A 178 -3.65 2.74 14.37
CA MET A 178 -4.71 3.67 14.71
C MET A 178 -4.22 5.12 14.65
N MET A 179 -5.11 6.03 14.30
CA MET A 179 -4.90 7.47 14.42
C MET A 179 -5.00 7.87 15.88
N THR A 180 -3.87 8.18 16.53
CA THR A 180 -3.82 8.49 17.97
C THR A 180 -3.56 9.96 18.29
N ASN A 181 -2.90 10.68 17.38
CA ASN A 181 -2.59 12.12 17.51
C ASN A 181 -3.41 12.90 16.49
N THR A 182 -4.68 13.14 16.79
CA THR A 182 -5.67 13.71 15.88
C THR A 182 -5.57 15.23 15.80
N TYR A 183 -4.41 15.73 15.44
CA TYR A 183 -4.19 17.14 15.14
C TYR A 183 -3.50 17.26 13.80
N SER A 184 -4.12 18.02 12.91
CA SER A 184 -3.58 18.34 11.59
C SER A 184 -2.91 19.72 11.61
N PRO A 185 -1.61 19.82 11.35
CA PRO A 185 -0.97 21.13 11.15
C PRO A 185 -1.60 21.95 10.03
N TRP A 186 -2.18 21.28 9.03
CA TRP A 186 -2.84 21.89 7.89
C TRP A 186 -4.19 22.53 8.22
N LEU A 187 -5.03 21.85 9.01
CA LEU A 187 -6.40 22.30 9.31
C LEU A 187 -6.48 23.52 10.24
N LYS A 188 -5.39 23.85 10.95
CA LYS A 188 -5.32 25.02 11.85
C LYS A 188 -6.51 25.06 12.82
N GLU A 189 -7.44 25.98 12.64
CA GLU A 189 -8.63 26.19 13.49
C GLU A 189 -9.70 25.08 13.33
N LYS A 190 -9.66 24.30 12.21
CA LYS A 190 -10.68 23.32 11.87
C LYS A 190 -10.40 21.92 12.42
N GLN A 191 -9.78 21.80 13.57
CA GLN A 191 -9.37 20.50 14.13
C GLN A 191 -10.51 19.51 14.36
N SER A 192 -11.73 19.99 14.62
CA SER A 192 -12.92 19.13 14.75
C SER A 192 -13.28 18.37 13.48
N HIS A 193 -12.74 18.80 12.33
CA HIS A 193 -13.00 18.18 11.00
C HIS A 193 -11.99 17.08 10.65
N VAL A 194 -10.91 16.90 11.41
CA VAL A 194 -9.79 16.04 11.03
C VAL A 194 -10.20 14.63 10.58
N TYR A 195 -11.11 13.97 11.28
CA TYR A 195 -11.54 12.62 10.90
C TYR A 195 -12.36 12.60 9.60
N ILE A 196 -13.26 13.56 9.44
CA ILE A 196 -14.13 13.64 8.26
C ILE A 196 -13.30 14.02 7.04
N ASP A 197 -12.47 15.05 7.17
CA ASP A 197 -11.64 15.55 6.06
C ASP A 197 -10.57 14.52 5.66
N TYR A 198 -10.00 13.79 6.64
CA TYR A 198 -9.07 12.69 6.37
C TYR A 198 -9.71 11.60 5.51
N VAL A 199 -10.86 11.09 5.94
CA VAL A 199 -11.57 10.00 5.22
C VAL A 199 -12.04 10.46 3.85
N ASN A 200 -12.57 11.68 3.73
CA ASN A 200 -12.98 12.24 2.44
C ASN A 200 -11.77 12.40 1.50
N SER A 201 -10.63 12.80 2.02
CA SER A 201 -9.38 12.91 1.28
C SER A 201 -8.88 11.56 0.77
N LEU A 202 -8.93 10.53 1.63
CA LEU A 202 -8.61 9.15 1.24
C LEU A 202 -9.54 8.67 0.12
N TYR A 203 -10.84 8.85 0.28
CA TYR A 203 -11.81 8.48 -0.76
C TYR A 203 -11.57 9.25 -2.06
N GLY A 204 -11.24 10.54 -1.98
CA GLY A 204 -10.88 11.33 -3.15
C GLY A 204 -9.63 10.82 -3.88
N VAL A 205 -8.62 10.33 -3.16
CA VAL A 205 -7.46 9.67 -3.76
C VAL A 205 -7.85 8.36 -4.44
N LEU A 206 -8.60 7.51 -3.73
CA LEU A 206 -9.06 6.21 -4.26
C LEU A 206 -9.95 6.37 -5.49
N GLU A 207 -10.88 7.33 -5.46
CA GLU A 207 -11.76 7.66 -6.60
C GLU A 207 -10.95 8.04 -7.85
N ARG A 208 -9.99 8.94 -7.71
CA ARG A 208 -9.12 9.36 -8.82
C ARG A 208 -8.29 8.20 -9.37
N LEU A 209 -7.76 7.33 -8.50
CA LEU A 209 -7.05 6.11 -8.92
C LEU A 209 -8.00 5.17 -9.66
N ARG A 210 -9.21 4.95 -9.14
CA ARG A 210 -10.22 4.10 -9.77
C ARG A 210 -10.66 4.60 -11.15
N GLN A 211 -10.78 5.92 -11.31
CA GLN A 211 -11.10 6.53 -12.61
C GLN A 211 -9.98 6.33 -13.63
N LYS A 212 -8.73 6.38 -13.20
CA LYS A 212 -7.57 6.17 -14.10
C LYS A 212 -7.29 4.68 -14.37
N TYR A 213 -7.53 3.83 -13.38
CA TYR A 213 -7.28 2.37 -13.41
C TYR A 213 -8.58 1.62 -13.06
N PRO A 214 -9.53 1.51 -13.99
CA PRO A 214 -10.86 0.96 -13.71
C PRO A 214 -10.89 -0.57 -13.54
N GLU A 215 -9.86 -1.29 -14.03
CA GLU A 215 -9.76 -2.76 -14.00
C GLU A 215 -9.02 -3.30 -12.79
#